data_c535e798457a75ccb652bef702ea8a6d
#
_entry.id   c535e798457a75ccb652bef702ea8a6d
#
_cell.length_a   1.000
_cell.length_b   1.000
_cell.length_c   1.000
_cell.angle_alpha   90.00
_cell.angle_beta   90.00
_cell.angle_gamma   90.00
#
_symmetry.space_group_name_H-M   'P 1'
#
loop_
_entity.id
_entity.type
_entity.pdbx_description
1 polymer ?
#
loop_
_entity_poly.entity_id
_entity_poly.type
_entity_poly.pdbx_seq_one_letter_code
_entity_poly.pdbx_strand_id
1 'polypeptide(L)'
;MDVNKYLLICEQLGQEPDPTKMPLELSEFPEEVQVAFFMFSLLPDHWEGMSGTYMGKYWNGIDYFFKLYNVDNPRTILYIMKMYERKIVENRAEKAENKRKSEERKSASSGGKQYTHNVKG
;
A
#
# COMPACT_ATOMS: atom_id res chain seq x y z
N MET A 1 -15.36 -5.75 -12.66
CA MET A 1 -13.94 -5.45 -12.40
C MET A 1 -13.41 -6.42 -11.36
N ASP A 2 -12.28 -7.05 -11.59
CA ASP A 2 -11.70 -7.97 -10.63
C ASP A 2 -10.70 -7.26 -9.72
N VAL A 3 -10.20 -7.98 -8.70
CA VAL A 3 -9.25 -7.41 -7.74
C VAL A 3 -7.96 -6.98 -8.44
N ASN A 4 -7.46 -7.80 -9.36
CA ASN A 4 -6.22 -7.47 -10.08
C ASN A 4 -6.37 -6.20 -10.89
N LYS A 5 -7.50 -6.03 -11.54
CA LYS A 5 -7.80 -4.83 -12.31
C LYS A 5 -7.93 -3.61 -11.41
N TYR A 6 -8.58 -3.77 -10.26
CA TYR A 6 -8.67 -2.69 -9.28
C TYR A 6 -7.29 -2.29 -8.77
N LEU A 7 -6.46 -3.26 -8.41
CA LEU A 7 -5.11 -2.99 -7.95
C LEU A 7 -4.27 -2.30 -9.02
N LEU A 8 -4.43 -2.72 -10.27
CA LEU A 8 -3.73 -2.09 -11.39
C LEU A 8 -4.14 -0.64 -11.58
N ILE A 9 -5.44 -0.36 -11.49
CA ILE A 9 -5.95 1.00 -11.59
C ILE A 9 -5.40 1.86 -10.45
N CYS A 10 -5.40 1.35 -9.23
CA CYS A 10 -4.83 2.06 -8.08
C CYS A 10 -3.36 2.38 -8.32
N GLU A 11 -2.62 1.43 -8.87
CA GLU A 11 -1.20 1.62 -9.19
C GLU A 11 -1.01 2.72 -10.23
N GLN A 12 -1.81 2.72 -11.30
CA GLN A 12 -1.74 3.73 -12.35
C GLN A 12 -2.08 5.12 -11.85
N LEU A 13 -3.04 5.22 -10.94
CA LEU A 13 -3.47 6.51 -10.37
C LEU A 13 -2.60 6.94 -9.20
N GLY A 14 -1.65 6.10 -8.77
CA GLY A 14 -0.83 6.38 -7.61
C GLY A 14 -1.60 6.35 -6.30
N GLN A 15 -2.73 5.67 -6.28
CA GLN A 15 -3.57 5.52 -5.10
C GLN A 15 -3.34 4.16 -4.46
N GLU A 16 -3.58 4.09 -3.16
CA GLU A 16 -3.48 2.81 -2.47
C GLU A 16 -4.77 2.04 -2.61
N PRO A 17 -4.67 0.70 -2.71
CA PRO A 17 -5.85 -0.13 -2.66
C PRO A 17 -6.56 0.05 -1.32
N ASP A 18 -7.84 0.31 -1.36
CA ASP A 18 -8.68 0.50 -0.18
C ASP A 18 -9.78 -0.55 -0.21
N PRO A 19 -9.81 -1.48 0.76
CA PRO A 19 -10.86 -2.51 0.77
C PRO A 19 -12.28 -1.95 0.78
N THR A 20 -12.47 -0.78 1.38
CA THR A 20 -13.81 -0.16 1.43
C THR A 20 -14.24 0.42 0.10
N LYS A 21 -13.28 0.65 -0.80
CA LYS A 21 -13.53 1.20 -2.14
C LYS A 21 -13.37 0.14 -3.23
N MET A 22 -13.29 -1.11 -2.84
CA MET A 22 -13.21 -2.21 -3.80
C MET A 22 -14.44 -2.21 -4.70
N PRO A 23 -14.30 -2.72 -5.95
CA PRO A 23 -15.44 -2.80 -6.85
C PRO A 23 -16.63 -3.50 -6.22
N LEU A 24 -17.82 -3.12 -6.66
CA LEU A 24 -19.06 -3.71 -6.13
C LEU A 24 -19.12 -5.22 -6.32
N GLU A 25 -18.31 -5.75 -7.22
CA GLU A 25 -18.22 -7.18 -7.48
C GLU A 25 -17.41 -7.93 -6.40
N LEU A 26 -16.98 -7.27 -5.34
CA LEU A 26 -16.27 -7.94 -4.25
C LEU A 26 -17.03 -9.17 -3.75
N SER A 27 -18.35 -9.10 -3.69
CA SER A 27 -19.19 -10.23 -3.26
C SER A 27 -19.11 -11.41 -4.21
N GLU A 28 -18.63 -11.20 -5.44
CA GLU A 28 -18.49 -12.25 -6.45
C GLU A 28 -17.14 -12.95 -6.39
N PHE A 29 -16.18 -12.37 -5.62
CA PHE A 29 -14.88 -13.00 -5.46
C PHE A 29 -14.98 -14.22 -4.55
N PRO A 30 -14.02 -15.14 -4.67
CA PRO A 30 -13.96 -16.26 -3.74
C PRO A 30 -14.00 -15.78 -2.29
N GLU A 31 -14.65 -16.58 -1.45
CA GLU A 31 -14.82 -16.24 -0.04
C GLU A 31 -13.48 -16.00 0.64
N GLU A 32 -12.45 -16.78 0.29
CA GLU A 32 -11.11 -16.62 0.87
C GLU A 32 -10.55 -15.22 0.63
N VAL A 33 -10.80 -14.64 -0.56
CA VAL A 33 -10.33 -13.29 -0.87
C VAL A 33 -11.05 -12.26 -0.01
N GLN A 34 -12.35 -12.42 0.16
CA GLN A 34 -13.16 -11.52 0.99
C GLN A 34 -12.70 -11.58 2.45
N VAL A 35 -12.50 -12.80 2.96
CA VAL A 35 -12.01 -13.01 4.33
C VAL A 35 -10.62 -12.39 4.50
N ALA A 36 -9.74 -12.58 3.52
CA ALA A 36 -8.38 -12.04 3.59
C ALA A 36 -8.40 -10.52 3.69
N PHE A 37 -9.22 -9.84 2.90
CA PHE A 37 -9.32 -8.38 2.97
C PHE A 37 -9.86 -7.92 4.31
N PHE A 38 -10.87 -8.60 4.84
CA PHE A 38 -11.40 -8.27 6.15
C PHE A 38 -10.35 -8.44 7.25
N MET A 39 -9.68 -9.60 7.26
CA MET A 39 -8.64 -9.87 8.26
C MET A 39 -7.50 -8.88 8.16
N PHE A 40 -7.11 -8.52 6.93
CA PHE A 40 -6.06 -7.54 6.70
C PHE A 40 -6.42 -6.18 7.33
N SER A 41 -7.68 -5.78 7.20
CA SER A 41 -8.13 -4.49 7.75
C SER A 41 -8.06 -4.43 9.27
N LEU A 42 -8.02 -5.58 9.95
CA LEU A 42 -7.94 -5.63 11.40
C LEU A 42 -6.53 -5.38 11.94
N LEU A 43 -5.52 -5.53 11.09
CA LEU A 43 -4.13 -5.37 11.51
C LEU A 43 -3.71 -3.90 11.50
N PRO A 44 -2.98 -3.45 12.54
CA PRO A 44 -2.48 -2.07 12.54
C PRO A 44 -1.36 -1.87 11.54
N ASP A 45 -1.25 -0.65 11.05
CA ASP A 45 -0.20 -0.28 10.11
C ASP A 45 1.12 -0.03 10.83
N HIS A 46 2.21 -0.37 10.15
CA HIS A 46 3.56 -0.18 10.66
C HIS A 46 4.29 0.86 9.81
N TRP A 47 4.65 1.97 10.44
CA TRP A 47 5.39 3.06 9.82
C TRP A 47 6.77 3.17 10.44
N GLU A 48 7.77 3.41 9.61
CA GLU A 48 9.12 3.68 10.12
C GLU A 48 9.13 5.12 10.65
N GLY A 49 9.57 5.29 11.90
CA GLY A 49 9.42 6.56 12.62
C GLY A 49 10.26 7.71 12.09
N MET A 50 11.44 7.42 11.54
CA MET A 50 12.34 8.47 11.06
C MET A 50 12.00 8.96 9.67
N SER A 51 11.70 8.04 8.78
CA SER A 51 11.46 8.37 7.36
C SER A 51 9.98 8.48 7.00
N GLY A 52 9.09 7.97 7.85
CA GLY A 52 7.67 7.86 7.53
C GLY A 52 7.36 6.82 6.48
N THR A 53 8.30 5.92 6.20
CA THR A 53 8.11 4.87 5.21
C THR A 53 7.13 3.82 5.72
N TYR A 54 6.20 3.42 4.84
CA TYR A 54 5.25 2.37 5.18
C TYR A 54 5.92 1.01 5.11
N MET A 55 5.87 0.27 6.23
CA MET A 55 6.53 -1.02 6.37
C MET A 55 5.58 -2.20 6.31
N GLY A 56 4.29 -1.97 6.03
CA GLY A 56 3.29 -3.02 6.02
C GLY A 56 2.48 -3.04 7.30
N LYS A 57 2.03 -4.21 7.67
CA LYS A 57 1.19 -4.39 8.87
C LYS A 57 2.00 -4.97 10.00
N TYR A 58 1.53 -4.74 11.23
CA TYR A 58 1.97 -5.53 12.37
C TYR A 58 1.20 -6.83 12.36
N TRP A 59 1.93 -7.94 12.29
CA TRP A 59 1.31 -9.27 12.17
C TRP A 59 1.11 -9.95 13.51
N ASN A 60 1.54 -9.33 14.59
CA ASN A 60 1.35 -9.86 15.94
C ASN A 60 -0.14 -10.00 16.23
N GLY A 61 -0.53 -11.15 16.74
CA GLY A 61 -1.93 -11.39 17.07
C GLY A 61 -2.80 -11.90 15.94
N ILE A 62 -2.24 -12.16 14.76
CA ILE A 62 -3.03 -12.65 13.64
C ILE A 62 -3.70 -13.99 13.96
N ASP A 63 -3.03 -14.87 14.69
CA ASP A 63 -3.58 -16.15 15.10
C ASP A 63 -4.79 -15.98 16.03
N TYR A 64 -4.76 -14.97 16.90
CA TYR A 64 -5.91 -14.62 17.74
C TYR A 64 -7.11 -14.25 16.88
N PHE A 65 -6.90 -13.41 15.87
CA PHE A 65 -7.98 -13.02 14.97
C PHE A 65 -8.51 -14.21 14.17
N PHE A 66 -7.63 -15.08 13.70
CA PHE A 66 -8.04 -16.27 12.98
C PHE A 66 -8.92 -17.17 13.84
N LYS A 67 -8.58 -17.30 15.11
CA LYS A 67 -9.40 -18.09 16.06
C LYS A 67 -10.71 -17.41 16.37
N LEU A 68 -10.66 -16.10 16.62
CA LEU A 68 -11.85 -15.32 17.00
C LEU A 68 -12.93 -15.39 15.92
N TYR A 69 -12.52 -15.32 14.67
CA TYR A 69 -13.44 -15.33 13.54
C TYR A 69 -13.61 -16.72 12.91
N ASN A 70 -13.06 -17.75 13.55
CA ASN A 70 -13.17 -19.14 13.06
C ASN A 70 -12.80 -19.25 11.59
N VAL A 71 -11.65 -18.69 11.23
CA VAL A 71 -11.22 -18.64 9.84
C VAL A 71 -10.89 -20.05 9.36
N ASP A 72 -11.57 -20.49 8.30
CA ASP A 72 -11.25 -21.73 7.62
C ASP A 72 -10.02 -21.50 6.74
N ASN A 73 -9.16 -22.52 6.66
CA ASN A 73 -7.99 -22.50 5.79
C ASN A 73 -7.10 -21.27 6.03
N PRO A 74 -6.62 -21.05 7.27
CA PRO A 74 -5.85 -19.83 7.59
C PRO A 74 -4.57 -19.71 6.77
N ARG A 75 -4.00 -20.81 6.30
CA ARG A 75 -2.80 -20.77 5.47
C ARG A 75 -3.05 -20.02 4.16
N THR A 76 -4.16 -20.32 3.50
CA THR A 76 -4.54 -19.65 2.25
C THR A 76 -4.85 -18.18 2.51
N ILE A 77 -5.59 -17.89 3.58
CA ILE A 77 -5.94 -16.53 3.95
C ILE A 77 -4.69 -15.71 4.22
N LEU A 78 -3.76 -16.26 4.99
CA LEU A 78 -2.49 -15.58 5.28
C LEU A 78 -1.70 -15.29 4.00
N TYR A 79 -1.66 -16.25 3.08
CA TYR A 79 -0.97 -16.09 1.80
C TYR A 79 -1.54 -14.90 1.02
N ILE A 80 -2.86 -14.82 0.93
CA ILE A 80 -3.53 -13.73 0.23
C ILE A 80 -3.24 -12.38 0.91
N MET A 81 -3.29 -12.36 2.25
CA MET A 81 -2.99 -11.15 3.02
C MET A 81 -1.56 -10.66 2.78
N LYS A 82 -0.61 -11.59 2.73
CA LYS A 82 0.80 -11.26 2.47
C LYS A 82 1.02 -10.73 1.06
N MET A 83 0.32 -11.30 0.09
CA MET A 83 0.38 -10.79 -1.28
C MET A 83 -0.17 -9.36 -1.36
N TYR A 84 -1.27 -9.10 -0.69
CA TYR A 84 -1.90 -7.79 -0.65
C TYR A 84 -0.97 -6.77 0.02
N GLU A 85 -0.37 -7.14 1.16
CA GLU A 85 0.60 -6.28 1.83
C GLU A 85 1.77 -5.91 0.93
N ARG A 86 2.33 -6.91 0.25
CA ARG A 86 3.46 -6.68 -0.67
C ARG A 86 3.09 -5.65 -1.73
N LYS A 87 1.89 -5.79 -2.28
CA LYS A 87 1.42 -4.88 -3.33
C LYS A 87 1.29 -3.45 -2.81
N ILE A 88 0.77 -3.28 -1.60
CA ILE A 88 0.65 -1.95 -0.99
C ILE A 88 2.03 -1.35 -0.71
N VAL A 89 2.94 -2.14 -0.13
CA VAL A 89 4.29 -1.66 0.18
C VAL A 89 5.03 -1.23 -1.08
N GLU A 90 4.97 -2.06 -2.13
CA GLU A 90 5.59 -1.73 -3.42
C GLU A 90 4.99 -0.46 -4.03
N ASN A 91 3.68 -0.34 -3.99
CA ASN A 91 3.00 0.83 -4.54
C ASN A 91 3.40 2.11 -3.81
N ARG A 92 3.45 2.06 -2.49
CA ARG A 92 3.87 3.22 -1.70
C ARG A 92 5.34 3.57 -1.92
N ALA A 93 6.20 2.57 -2.03
CA ALA A 93 7.63 2.78 -2.28
C ALA A 93 7.84 3.45 -3.64
N GLU A 94 7.16 2.97 -4.66
CA GLU A 94 7.23 3.54 -6.00
C GLU A 94 6.73 4.98 -6.03
N LYS A 95 5.61 5.23 -5.35
CA LYS A 95 5.04 6.57 -5.25
C LYS A 95 6.00 7.54 -4.54
N ALA A 96 6.62 7.10 -3.45
CA ALA A 96 7.61 7.90 -2.73
C ALA A 96 8.82 8.20 -3.59
N GLU A 97 9.32 7.22 -4.34
CA GLU A 97 10.45 7.39 -5.25
C GLU A 97 10.12 8.37 -6.37
N ASN A 98 8.96 8.25 -6.96
CA ASN A 98 8.52 9.17 -8.02
C ASN A 98 8.38 10.60 -7.49
N LYS A 99 7.87 10.75 -6.30
CA LYS A 99 7.75 12.06 -5.65
C LYS A 99 9.13 12.65 -5.39
N ARG A 100 10.07 11.85 -4.89
CA ARG A 100 11.44 12.27 -4.64
C ARG A 100 12.10 12.76 -5.94
N LYS A 101 11.98 11.99 -7.00
CA LYS A 101 12.54 12.37 -8.30
C LYS A 101 11.93 13.65 -8.84
N SER A 102 10.64 13.81 -8.68
CA SER A 102 9.95 15.03 -9.11
C SER A 102 10.43 16.24 -8.33
N GLU A 103 10.58 16.10 -7.01
CA GLU A 103 11.08 17.17 -6.15
C GLU A 103 12.53 17.51 -6.49
N GLU A 104 13.37 16.54 -6.74
CA GLU A 104 14.75 16.75 -7.16
C GLU A 104 14.83 17.52 -8.47
N ARG A 105 14.00 17.17 -9.44
CA ARG A 105 13.96 17.89 -10.72
C ARG A 105 13.53 19.33 -10.55
N LYS A 106 12.51 19.57 -9.73
CA LYS A 106 12.05 20.93 -9.43
C LYS A 106 13.12 21.71 -8.68
N SER A 107 13.74 21.09 -7.68
CA SER A 107 14.78 21.70 -6.90
C SER A 107 16.01 22.03 -7.74
N ALA A 108 16.42 21.12 -8.61
CA ALA A 108 17.55 21.34 -9.51
C ALA A 108 17.28 22.50 -10.47
N SER A 109 16.08 22.56 -11.03
CA SER A 109 15.69 23.64 -11.94
C SER A 109 15.66 24.99 -11.22
N SER A 110 15.01 25.06 -10.05
CA SER A 110 14.93 26.28 -9.24
C SER A 110 16.26 26.63 -8.62
N GLY A 111 16.99 25.63 -8.14
CA GLY A 111 18.30 25.82 -7.51
C GLY A 111 19.33 26.33 -8.48
N GLY A 112 19.28 25.89 -9.73
CA GLY A 112 20.16 26.40 -10.76
C GLY A 112 20.01 27.88 -10.99
N LYS A 113 18.79 28.35 -11.05
CA LYS A 113 18.48 29.77 -11.21
C LYS A 113 18.91 30.57 -9.99
N GLN A 114 18.58 30.08 -8.80
CA GLN A 114 18.96 30.75 -7.55
C GLN A 114 20.46 30.81 -7.39
N TYR A 115 21.15 29.70 -7.69
CA TYR A 115 22.58 29.61 -7.56
C TYR A 115 23.28 30.62 -8.47
N THR A 116 22.85 30.72 -9.71
CA THR A 116 23.36 31.66 -10.68
C THR A 116 23.20 33.10 -10.18
N HIS A 117 22.01 33.38 -9.62
CA HIS A 117 21.72 34.70 -9.07
C HIS A 117 22.59 35.01 -7.87
N ASN A 118 22.78 34.05 -6.97
CA ASN A 118 23.62 34.26 -5.77
C ASN A 118 25.08 34.43 -6.10
N VAL A 119 25.57 33.77 -7.12
CA VAL A 119 26.94 33.90 -7.56
C VAL A 119 27.23 35.32 -8.04
N LYS A 120 26.25 35.96 -8.60
CA LYS A 120 26.37 37.35 -9.05
C LYS A 120 26.24 38.36 -7.92
N GLY A 121 25.56 37.95 -6.90
CA GLY A 121 25.38 38.77 -5.73
C GLY A 121 26.52 38.63 -4.77
#